data_d7add206be85dcbd0050fbcc0d33c314
#
_entry.id   d7add206be85dcbd0050fbcc0d33c314
#
_cell.length_a   1.000
_cell.length_b   1.000
_cell.length_c   1.000
_cell.angle_alpha   90.00
_cell.angle_beta   90.00
_cell.angle_gamma   90.00
#
_symmetry.space_group_name_H-M   'P 1'
#
loop_
_entity.id
_entity.type
_entity.pdbx_description
1 polymer ?
#
loop_
_entity_poly.entity_id
_entity_poly.type
_entity_poly.pdbx_seq_one_letter_code
_entity_poly.pdbx_strand_id
1 'polypeptide(L)'
;PNGTIIRDELENLAKELEFKGGYSRVATPHLAKESLYHTTGHLPYYAEDMYPPMELLESALEGGGDAEGEAGEGGERVVKESYRLRPMNCPHHHKIFSAEPRSYRDLPLRLAEYGQVYRFEDSGAVSGLVRVRGMCMNDAHIYCTKEQIKDEFKSVMAMYQDAYRILGLDNFHVRLSKWDPEDPKGKEKFVDNPQAWRDSEQVLEEVLNELAIDYKVGLGEGAFYGPKIDIQFSTVTGREESVSTVQLDFAVPERMGLKLSLIHISEPTRRR
;
A
#
# COMPACT_ATOMS: atom_id res chain seq x y z
N PRO A 1 -17.75 23.30 1.30
CA PRO A 1 -17.58 24.33 0.28
C PRO A 1 -16.22 24.22 -0.43
N ASN A 2 -15.29 25.19 -0.31
CA ASN A 2 -14.08 25.20 -1.15
C ASN A 2 -13.16 23.98 -0.96
N GLY A 3 -12.95 23.50 0.26
CA GLY A 3 -12.10 22.34 0.52
C GLY A 3 -12.61 21.04 -0.13
N THR A 4 -13.92 20.84 -0.17
CA THR A 4 -14.52 19.69 -0.86
C THR A 4 -14.30 19.77 -2.37
N ILE A 5 -14.48 20.97 -2.95
CA ILE A 5 -14.25 21.17 -4.39
C ILE A 5 -12.78 20.89 -4.73
N ILE A 6 -11.84 21.41 -3.95
CA ILE A 6 -10.40 21.16 -4.16
C ILE A 6 -10.11 19.64 -4.11
N ARG A 7 -10.65 18.95 -3.11
CA ARG A 7 -10.47 17.50 -2.99
C ARG A 7 -11.04 16.77 -4.21
N ASP A 8 -12.25 17.09 -4.62
CA ASP A 8 -12.93 16.41 -5.72
C ASP A 8 -12.19 16.65 -7.05
N GLU A 9 -11.64 17.87 -7.29
CA GLU A 9 -10.82 18.16 -8.46
C GLU A 9 -9.47 17.43 -8.44
N LEU A 10 -8.81 17.34 -7.28
CA LEU A 10 -7.59 16.52 -7.14
C LEU A 10 -7.86 15.05 -7.42
N GLU A 11 -8.96 14.50 -6.90
CA GLU A 11 -9.38 13.13 -7.19
C GLU A 11 -9.70 12.93 -8.68
N ASN A 12 -10.37 13.87 -9.32
CA ASN A 12 -10.70 13.79 -10.74
C ASN A 12 -9.43 13.81 -11.60
N LEU A 13 -8.48 14.72 -11.30
CA LEU A 13 -7.19 14.78 -11.99
C LEU A 13 -6.45 13.43 -11.92
N ALA A 14 -6.33 12.85 -10.71
CA ALA A 14 -5.63 11.59 -10.55
C ALA A 14 -6.35 10.44 -11.27
N LYS A 15 -7.70 10.39 -11.21
CA LYS A 15 -8.51 9.41 -11.97
C LYS A 15 -8.29 9.48 -13.48
N GLU A 16 -8.14 10.69 -14.02
CA GLU A 16 -7.83 10.88 -15.44
C GLU A 16 -6.43 10.41 -15.80
N LEU A 17 -5.44 10.71 -14.97
CA LEU A 17 -4.05 10.26 -15.16
C LEU A 17 -3.95 8.74 -15.08
N GLU A 18 -4.59 8.13 -14.09
CA GLU A 18 -4.67 6.66 -13.94
C GLU A 18 -5.35 6.00 -15.14
N PHE A 19 -6.47 6.55 -15.59
CA PHE A 19 -7.18 6.02 -16.77
C PHE A 19 -6.29 6.05 -18.02
N LYS A 20 -5.59 7.17 -18.25
CA LYS A 20 -4.61 7.31 -19.33
C LYS A 20 -3.43 6.34 -19.17
N GLY A 21 -3.01 6.07 -17.95
CA GLY A 21 -1.97 5.10 -17.59
C GLY A 21 -2.40 3.63 -17.67
N GLY A 22 -3.67 3.35 -18.01
CA GLY A 22 -4.19 1.98 -18.13
C GLY A 22 -4.46 1.29 -16.79
N TYR A 23 -4.76 2.04 -15.75
CA TYR A 23 -5.13 1.49 -14.44
C TYR A 23 -6.61 1.09 -14.40
N SER A 24 -6.87 -0.07 -13.81
CA SER A 24 -8.22 -0.53 -13.47
C SER A 24 -8.56 -0.06 -12.06
N ARG A 25 -9.69 0.67 -11.93
CA ARG A 25 -10.14 1.15 -10.62
C ARG A 25 -10.85 0.06 -9.85
N VAL A 26 -10.49 -0.06 -8.59
CA VAL A 26 -11.07 -0.99 -7.63
C VAL A 26 -11.55 -0.25 -6.38
N ALA A 27 -12.40 -0.92 -5.58
CA ALA A 27 -12.82 -0.46 -4.26
C ALA A 27 -12.88 -1.68 -3.34
N THR A 28 -12.22 -1.58 -2.20
CA THR A 28 -12.08 -2.70 -1.27
C THR A 28 -12.60 -2.37 0.13
N PRO A 29 -12.98 -3.38 0.94
CA PRO A 29 -13.53 -3.16 2.27
C PRO A 29 -12.55 -2.47 3.23
N HIS A 30 -13.07 -1.68 4.16
CA HIS A 30 -12.27 -1.04 5.22
C HIS A 30 -11.88 -2.02 6.33
N LEU A 31 -12.66 -3.08 6.50
CA LEU A 31 -12.48 -4.11 7.50
C LEU A 31 -12.02 -5.40 6.85
N ALA A 32 -11.07 -6.07 7.47
CA ALA A 32 -10.63 -7.40 7.06
C ALA A 32 -10.37 -8.29 8.28
N LYS A 33 -10.49 -9.60 8.09
CA LYS A 33 -10.09 -10.57 9.10
C LYS A 33 -8.61 -10.39 9.44
N GLU A 34 -8.28 -10.44 10.71
CA GLU A 34 -6.91 -10.28 11.21
C GLU A 34 -5.93 -11.26 10.57
N SER A 35 -6.41 -12.47 10.26
CA SER A 35 -5.62 -13.52 9.57
C SER A 35 -5.04 -13.05 8.24
N LEU A 36 -5.68 -12.12 7.53
CA LEU A 36 -5.15 -11.55 6.30
C LEU A 36 -3.85 -10.78 6.56
N TYR A 37 -3.80 -10.02 7.64
CA TYR A 37 -2.62 -9.22 8.00
C TYR A 37 -1.46 -10.08 8.52
N HIS A 38 -1.75 -11.22 9.15
CA HIS A 38 -0.71 -12.22 9.46
C HIS A 38 -0.13 -12.82 8.17
N THR A 39 -0.99 -13.20 7.22
CA THR A 39 -0.54 -13.76 5.94
C THR A 39 0.37 -12.81 5.18
N THR A 40 0.01 -11.53 5.11
CA THR A 40 0.80 -10.52 4.39
C THR A 40 2.04 -10.03 5.14
N GLY A 41 2.14 -10.33 6.44
CA GLY A 41 3.24 -9.87 7.30
C GLY A 41 3.07 -8.46 7.84
N HIS A 42 1.94 -7.79 7.62
CA HIS A 42 1.65 -6.53 8.32
C HIS A 42 1.62 -6.76 9.84
N LEU A 43 1.21 -7.93 10.27
CA LEU A 43 1.43 -8.41 11.62
C LEU A 43 2.56 -9.46 11.58
N PRO A 44 3.65 -9.29 12.38
CA PRO A 44 3.85 -8.27 13.42
C PRO A 44 4.50 -6.94 12.96
N TYR A 45 5.04 -6.83 11.73
CA TYR A 45 5.91 -5.73 11.30
C TYR A 45 5.29 -4.33 11.39
N TYR A 46 3.96 -4.23 11.32
CA TYR A 46 3.23 -2.96 11.31
C TYR A 46 2.21 -2.87 12.46
N ALA A 47 2.36 -3.71 13.49
CA ALA A 47 1.37 -3.85 14.56
C ALA A 47 1.14 -2.56 15.36
N GLU A 48 2.19 -1.77 15.58
CA GLU A 48 2.13 -0.53 16.35
C GLU A 48 1.26 0.54 15.68
N ASP A 49 1.23 0.57 14.36
CA ASP A 49 0.45 1.51 13.57
C ASP A 49 -0.99 1.03 13.27
N MET A 50 -1.36 -0.16 13.72
CA MET A 50 -2.69 -0.72 13.49
C MET A 50 -3.62 -0.47 14.67
N TYR A 51 -4.87 -0.07 14.38
CA TYR A 51 -5.91 -0.05 15.42
C TYR A 51 -6.07 -1.43 16.05
N PRO A 52 -6.41 -1.48 17.36
CA PRO A 52 -6.71 -2.75 18.03
C PRO A 52 -7.74 -3.58 17.27
N PRO A 53 -7.73 -4.91 17.40
CA PRO A 53 -8.72 -5.75 16.75
C PRO A 53 -10.12 -5.48 17.29
N MET A 54 -11.10 -5.65 16.41
CA MET A 54 -12.51 -5.73 16.78
C MET A 54 -12.88 -7.20 16.86
N GLU A 55 -13.28 -7.64 18.04
CA GLU A 55 -13.59 -9.03 18.33
C GLU A 55 -15.08 -9.31 18.22
N LEU A 56 -15.45 -10.33 17.43
CA LEU A 56 -16.79 -10.88 17.42
C LEU A 56 -16.86 -12.00 18.44
N LEU A 57 -17.70 -11.80 19.45
CA LEU A 57 -17.95 -12.78 20.49
C LEU A 57 -18.98 -13.81 20.03
N GLU A 58 -18.89 -15.04 20.52
CA GLU A 58 -19.79 -16.13 20.14
C GLU A 58 -21.27 -15.80 20.45
N SER A 59 -21.54 -15.15 21.57
CA SER A 59 -22.87 -14.70 21.95
C SER A 59 -23.53 -13.71 20.96
N ALA A 60 -22.74 -12.97 20.20
CA ALA A 60 -23.26 -12.02 19.21
C ALA A 60 -23.70 -12.68 17.90
N LEU A 61 -23.31 -13.93 17.65
CA LEU A 61 -23.59 -14.65 16.42
C LEU A 61 -24.76 -15.64 16.55
N GLU A 62 -25.11 -16.07 17.77
CA GLU A 62 -26.16 -17.05 18.03
C GLU A 62 -27.53 -16.42 18.36
N GLY A 63 -27.60 -15.13 18.59
CA GLY A 63 -28.81 -14.43 19.00
C GLY A 63 -29.17 -13.24 18.11
N GLY A 64 -30.15 -13.41 17.25
CA GLY A 64 -30.95 -12.28 16.74
C GLY A 64 -31.85 -11.71 17.83
N GLY A 65 -31.34 -11.47 19.02
CA GLY A 65 -32.08 -10.97 20.17
C GLY A 65 -31.29 -9.88 20.89
N ASP A 66 -31.95 -8.80 21.11
CA ASP A 66 -31.66 -7.59 21.84
C ASP A 66 -30.39 -7.58 22.73
N ALA A 67 -29.47 -6.71 22.41
CA ALA A 67 -28.18 -6.52 23.09
C ALA A 67 -28.30 -5.90 24.50
N GLU A 68 -29.37 -6.13 25.23
CA GLU A 68 -29.56 -5.78 26.62
C GLU A 68 -29.42 -7.01 27.56
N GLY A 69 -28.35 -7.77 27.38
CA GLY A 69 -27.95 -8.81 28.32
C GLY A 69 -26.91 -8.27 29.28
N GLU A 70 -27.30 -8.05 30.53
CA GLU A 70 -26.38 -7.78 31.63
C GLU A 70 -25.23 -8.79 31.61
N ALA A 71 -23.99 -8.29 31.63
CA ALA A 71 -22.80 -9.11 31.75
C ALA A 71 -22.86 -9.91 33.07
N GLY A 72 -23.26 -11.18 32.97
CA GLY A 72 -23.13 -12.09 34.09
C GLY A 72 -21.66 -12.17 34.49
N GLU A 73 -21.39 -11.91 35.75
CA GLU A 73 -20.06 -12.00 36.33
C GLU A 73 -19.51 -13.45 36.12
N GLY A 74 -18.45 -13.60 35.32
CA GLY A 74 -17.58 -14.79 35.32
C GLY A 74 -17.60 -15.73 34.13
N GLY A 75 -18.28 -15.42 33.02
CA GLY A 75 -18.20 -16.23 31.79
C GLY A 75 -16.99 -15.83 30.95
N GLU A 76 -16.10 -16.77 30.59
CA GLU A 76 -15.06 -16.56 29.59
C GLU A 76 -15.70 -16.12 28.27
N ARG A 77 -15.35 -14.94 27.78
CA ARG A 77 -15.78 -14.46 26.47
C ARG A 77 -14.98 -15.20 25.39
N VAL A 78 -15.63 -16.07 24.63
CA VAL A 78 -14.99 -16.75 23.51
C VAL A 78 -14.99 -15.84 22.31
N VAL A 79 -13.78 -15.45 21.86
CA VAL A 79 -13.60 -14.68 20.62
C VAL A 79 -13.67 -15.63 19.44
N LYS A 80 -14.66 -15.48 18.58
CA LYS A 80 -14.85 -16.32 17.41
C LYS A 80 -14.11 -15.81 16.18
N GLU A 81 -14.13 -14.52 15.95
CA GLU A 81 -13.43 -13.86 14.85
C GLU A 81 -12.88 -12.51 15.27
N SER A 82 -11.74 -12.16 14.69
CA SER A 82 -11.07 -10.88 14.90
C SER A 82 -10.93 -10.13 13.58
N TYR A 83 -11.31 -8.86 13.58
CA TYR A 83 -11.25 -7.97 12.43
C TYR A 83 -10.41 -6.73 12.77
N ARG A 84 -9.78 -6.15 11.74
CA ARG A 84 -9.03 -4.89 11.88
C ARG A 84 -9.43 -3.89 10.81
N LEU A 85 -9.33 -2.61 11.16
CA LEU A 85 -9.31 -1.53 10.19
C LEU A 85 -8.02 -1.63 9.36
N ARG A 86 -8.12 -1.46 8.05
CA ARG A 86 -6.97 -1.57 7.17
C ARG A 86 -6.01 -0.38 7.33
N PRO A 87 -4.71 -0.61 7.58
CA PRO A 87 -3.69 0.43 7.59
C PRO A 87 -3.17 0.76 6.19
N MET A 88 -3.34 -0.18 5.24
CA MET A 88 -2.90 -0.14 3.85
C MET A 88 -3.86 -0.91 2.95
N ASN A 89 -3.82 -0.65 1.63
CA ASN A 89 -4.68 -1.30 0.64
C ASN A 89 -4.06 -2.60 0.07
N CYS A 90 -2.74 -2.80 0.23
CA CYS A 90 -1.97 -3.90 -0.36
C CYS A 90 -2.62 -5.28 -0.17
N PRO A 91 -3.01 -5.70 1.05
CA PRO A 91 -3.59 -7.03 1.27
C PRO A 91 -4.84 -7.30 0.42
N HIS A 92 -5.66 -6.27 0.25
CA HIS A 92 -6.91 -6.36 -0.52
C HIS A 92 -6.66 -6.45 -2.02
N HIS A 93 -5.72 -5.65 -2.56
CA HIS A 93 -5.35 -5.71 -3.98
C HIS A 93 -4.74 -7.07 -4.33
N HIS A 94 -3.93 -7.67 -3.45
CA HIS A 94 -3.42 -9.02 -3.64
C HIS A 94 -4.54 -10.06 -3.66
N LYS A 95 -5.60 -9.88 -2.87
CA LYS A 95 -6.80 -10.75 -2.94
C LYS A 95 -7.52 -10.59 -4.29
N ILE A 96 -7.64 -9.38 -4.82
CA ILE A 96 -8.21 -9.15 -6.15
C ILE A 96 -7.34 -9.85 -7.22
N PHE A 97 -6.02 -9.70 -7.15
CA PHE A 97 -5.12 -10.38 -8.08
C PHE A 97 -5.30 -11.90 -8.06
N SER A 98 -5.39 -12.49 -6.87
CA SER A 98 -5.51 -13.94 -6.69
C SER A 98 -6.92 -14.50 -6.92
N ALA A 99 -7.93 -13.65 -7.10
CA ALA A 99 -9.32 -14.10 -7.30
C ALA A 99 -9.54 -14.81 -8.63
N GLU A 100 -8.67 -14.54 -9.61
CA GLU A 100 -8.73 -15.14 -10.94
C GLU A 100 -7.34 -15.71 -11.32
N PRO A 101 -7.29 -16.84 -12.05
CA PRO A 101 -6.04 -17.31 -12.62
C PRO A 101 -5.45 -16.26 -13.58
N ARG A 102 -4.20 -15.89 -13.38
CA ARG A 102 -3.49 -14.90 -14.20
C ARG A 102 -2.36 -15.55 -14.98
N SER A 103 -2.19 -15.11 -16.23
CA SER A 103 -1.08 -15.47 -17.09
C SER A 103 -0.05 -14.35 -17.12
N TYR A 104 1.19 -14.65 -17.52
CA TYR A 104 2.20 -13.61 -17.79
C TYR A 104 1.77 -12.60 -18.88
N ARG A 105 0.79 -12.96 -19.72
CA ARG A 105 0.23 -12.07 -20.76
C ARG A 105 -0.72 -11.02 -20.21
N ASP A 106 -1.23 -11.23 -18.99
CA ASP A 106 -2.10 -10.29 -18.31
C ASP A 106 -1.30 -9.19 -17.60
N LEU A 107 0.03 -9.28 -17.64
CA LEU A 107 0.94 -8.33 -17.04
C LEU A 107 1.47 -7.30 -18.04
N PRO A 108 1.66 -6.04 -17.65
CA PRO A 108 1.44 -5.52 -16.31
C PRO A 108 -0.05 -5.32 -16.01
N LEU A 109 -0.50 -5.77 -14.83
CA LEU A 109 -1.83 -5.48 -14.31
C LEU A 109 -1.73 -4.34 -13.29
N ARG A 110 -2.43 -3.24 -13.54
CA ARG A 110 -2.41 -2.04 -12.70
C ARG A 110 -3.77 -1.84 -12.05
N LEU A 111 -3.81 -1.90 -10.72
CA LEU A 111 -5.00 -1.67 -9.90
C LEU A 111 -4.84 -0.37 -9.14
N ALA A 112 -5.83 0.52 -9.19
CA ALA A 112 -5.82 1.80 -8.47
C ALA A 112 -7.06 1.96 -7.59
N GLU A 113 -6.88 2.53 -6.41
CA GLU A 113 -7.95 2.77 -5.44
C GLU A 113 -7.76 4.11 -4.74
N TYR A 114 -8.86 4.86 -4.59
CA TYR A 114 -8.99 5.88 -3.55
C TYR A 114 -9.38 5.18 -2.25
N GLY A 115 -8.36 4.65 -1.56
CA GLY A 115 -8.56 3.76 -0.43
C GLY A 115 -8.55 4.50 0.90
N GLN A 116 -9.66 4.44 1.64
CA GLN A 116 -9.69 4.93 3.01
C GLN A 116 -8.90 3.98 3.90
N VAL A 117 -7.83 4.47 4.53
CA VAL A 117 -6.96 3.73 5.45
C VAL A 117 -6.95 4.36 6.83
N TYR A 118 -6.59 3.57 7.85
CA TYR A 118 -6.64 3.96 9.24
C TYR A 118 -5.34 3.56 9.93
N ARG A 119 -4.67 4.53 10.57
CA ARG A 119 -3.42 4.30 11.29
C ARG A 119 -3.54 4.78 12.72
N PHE A 120 -3.09 3.98 13.65
CA PHE A 120 -3.09 4.31 15.07
C PHE A 120 -1.89 5.21 15.38
N GLU A 121 -1.96 6.43 14.88
CA GLU A 121 -0.93 7.43 15.13
C GLU A 121 -0.96 7.89 16.59
N ASP A 122 0.21 8.04 17.19
CA ASP A 122 0.33 8.62 18.53
C ASP A 122 -0.27 10.03 18.58
N SER A 123 -0.91 10.37 19.67
CA SER A 123 -1.58 11.68 19.83
C SER A 123 -0.61 12.86 19.67
N GLY A 124 0.66 12.70 20.04
CA GLY A 124 1.71 13.69 19.83
C GLY A 124 2.22 13.82 18.40
N ALA A 125 1.96 12.82 17.55
CA ALA A 125 2.38 12.82 16.15
C ALA A 125 1.33 13.44 15.21
N VAL A 126 0.05 13.46 15.63
CA VAL A 126 -1.05 14.02 14.81
C VAL A 126 -0.87 15.52 14.61
N SER A 127 -0.94 15.99 13.37
CA SER A 127 -0.71 17.39 13.01
C SER A 127 -1.56 17.83 11.82
N GLY A 128 -2.55 18.67 12.06
CA GLY A 128 -3.41 19.29 11.04
C GLY A 128 -4.00 18.27 10.07
N LEU A 129 -3.79 18.48 8.76
CA LEU A 129 -4.16 17.54 7.69
C LEU A 129 -2.98 16.71 7.19
N VAL A 130 -1.75 16.98 7.67
CA VAL A 130 -0.52 16.33 7.19
C VAL A 130 -0.36 14.94 7.80
N ARG A 131 -0.69 14.77 9.09
CA ARG A 131 -0.62 13.48 9.78
C ARG A 131 -1.90 13.22 10.55
N VAL A 132 -2.70 12.31 10.07
CA VAL A 132 -4.06 12.01 10.56
C VAL A 132 -4.25 10.50 10.76
N ARG A 133 -5.21 10.13 11.59
CA ARG A 133 -5.51 8.73 11.91
C ARG A 133 -6.39 8.02 10.87
N GLY A 134 -7.10 8.79 10.05
CA GLY A 134 -7.90 8.26 8.94
C GLY A 134 -7.73 9.14 7.71
N MET A 135 -7.33 8.56 6.59
CA MET A 135 -7.05 9.28 5.36
C MET A 135 -7.49 8.50 4.14
N CYS A 136 -7.88 9.23 3.08
CA CYS A 136 -8.06 8.64 1.77
C CYS A 136 -6.73 8.70 1.02
N MET A 137 -6.19 7.54 0.69
CA MET A 137 -4.93 7.42 -0.03
C MET A 137 -5.21 7.12 -1.50
N ASN A 138 -4.63 7.91 -2.40
CA ASN A 138 -4.55 7.53 -3.80
C ASN A 138 -3.44 6.49 -3.93
N ASP A 139 -3.82 5.24 -4.07
CA ASP A 139 -2.94 4.09 -3.99
C ASP A 139 -3.12 3.18 -5.20
N ALA A 140 -2.03 2.59 -5.67
CA ALA A 140 -2.05 1.65 -6.78
C ALA A 140 -1.08 0.50 -6.55
N HIS A 141 -1.43 -0.68 -7.10
CA HIS A 141 -0.56 -1.85 -7.13
C HIS A 141 -0.38 -2.30 -8.57
N ILE A 142 0.88 -2.38 -8.99
CA ILE A 142 1.27 -2.81 -10.33
C ILE A 142 1.89 -4.18 -10.22
N TYR A 143 1.25 -5.17 -10.81
CA TYR A 143 1.76 -6.53 -10.91
C TYR A 143 2.47 -6.66 -12.26
N CYS A 144 3.77 -6.92 -12.23
CA CYS A 144 4.60 -6.96 -13.42
C CYS A 144 5.67 -8.06 -13.34
N THR A 145 6.27 -8.41 -14.45
CA THR A 145 7.46 -9.27 -14.46
C THR A 145 8.71 -8.47 -14.08
N LYS A 146 9.81 -9.17 -13.76
CA LYS A 146 11.08 -8.50 -13.44
C LYS A 146 11.58 -7.59 -14.56
N GLU A 147 11.39 -8.01 -15.80
CA GLU A 147 11.79 -7.28 -17.01
C GLU A 147 10.98 -5.99 -17.19
N GLN A 148 9.73 -5.97 -16.70
CA GLN A 148 8.83 -4.83 -16.82
C GLN A 148 9.05 -3.78 -15.71
N ILE A 149 9.74 -4.11 -14.61
CA ILE A 149 9.88 -3.22 -13.44
C ILE A 149 10.38 -1.84 -13.83
N LYS A 150 11.45 -1.77 -14.62
CA LYS A 150 12.04 -0.47 -15.02
C LYS A 150 11.06 0.39 -15.80
N ASP A 151 10.33 -0.18 -16.74
CA ASP A 151 9.38 0.55 -17.57
C ASP A 151 8.18 1.02 -16.74
N GLU A 152 7.70 0.21 -15.80
CA GLU A 152 6.64 0.61 -14.88
C GLU A 152 7.08 1.76 -13.96
N PHE A 153 8.29 1.70 -13.39
CA PHE A 153 8.81 2.81 -12.60
C PHE A 153 8.96 4.10 -13.40
N LYS A 154 9.47 4.03 -14.63
CA LYS A 154 9.55 5.19 -15.54
C LYS A 154 8.17 5.78 -15.83
N SER A 155 7.19 4.92 -16.07
CA SER A 155 5.80 5.34 -16.34
C SER A 155 5.17 6.04 -15.13
N VAL A 156 5.40 5.53 -13.92
CA VAL A 156 4.92 6.16 -12.67
C VAL A 156 5.61 7.50 -12.43
N MET A 157 6.94 7.57 -12.62
CA MET A 157 7.68 8.82 -12.47
C MET A 157 7.22 9.90 -13.47
N ALA A 158 6.94 9.51 -14.72
CA ALA A 158 6.38 10.44 -15.71
C ALA A 158 4.99 10.94 -15.29
N MET A 159 4.12 10.07 -14.76
CA MET A 159 2.80 10.45 -14.26
C MET A 159 2.90 11.41 -13.07
N TYR A 160 3.85 11.20 -12.15
CA TYR A 160 4.10 12.14 -11.04
C TYR A 160 4.55 13.51 -11.57
N GLN A 161 5.49 13.55 -12.51
CA GLN A 161 5.95 14.81 -13.12
C GLN A 161 4.81 15.55 -13.80
N ASP A 162 3.91 14.86 -14.51
CA ASP A 162 2.73 15.46 -15.12
C ASP A 162 1.78 16.04 -14.06
N ALA A 163 1.50 15.29 -13.01
CA ALA A 163 0.65 15.77 -11.91
C ALA A 163 1.25 16.99 -11.23
N TYR A 164 2.53 16.96 -10.89
CA TYR A 164 3.21 18.08 -10.21
C TYR A 164 3.27 19.34 -11.08
N ARG A 165 3.52 19.18 -12.38
CA ARG A 165 3.49 20.30 -13.33
C ARG A 165 2.09 20.98 -13.36
N ILE A 166 1.01 20.18 -13.36
CA ILE A 166 -0.36 20.71 -13.34
C ILE A 166 -0.65 21.42 -12.02
N LEU A 167 -0.13 20.90 -10.91
CA LEU A 167 -0.32 21.46 -9.57
C LEU A 167 0.63 22.63 -9.25
N GLY A 168 1.61 22.93 -10.13
CA GLY A 168 2.62 23.97 -9.88
C GLY A 168 3.60 23.60 -8.77
N LEU A 169 3.89 22.31 -8.62
CA LEU A 169 4.79 21.76 -7.60
C LEU A 169 6.17 21.47 -8.22
N ASP A 170 7.01 22.50 -8.34
CA ASP A 170 8.29 22.40 -9.07
C ASP A 170 9.48 22.13 -8.14
N ASN A 171 9.35 22.35 -6.83
CA ASN A 171 10.45 22.24 -5.87
C ASN A 171 10.37 20.97 -5.05
N PHE A 172 10.68 19.84 -5.68
CA PHE A 172 10.78 18.55 -5.00
C PHE A 172 12.19 17.96 -5.12
N HIS A 173 12.51 17.06 -4.23
CA HIS A 173 13.70 16.21 -4.33
C HIS A 173 13.32 14.75 -4.11
N VAL A 174 14.19 13.89 -4.61
CA VAL A 174 13.97 12.45 -4.61
C VAL A 174 14.87 11.79 -3.55
N ARG A 175 14.30 10.88 -2.78
CA ARG A 175 15.02 10.06 -1.82
C ARG A 175 14.83 8.59 -2.18
N LEU A 176 15.96 7.88 -2.34
CA LEU A 176 15.97 6.43 -2.44
C LEU A 176 16.14 5.86 -1.03
N SER A 177 15.07 5.29 -0.51
CA SER A 177 15.01 4.70 0.82
C SER A 177 15.34 3.21 0.75
N LYS A 178 16.46 2.85 1.38
CA LYS A 178 17.09 1.54 1.35
C LYS A 178 16.99 0.83 2.69
N TRP A 179 17.28 -0.45 2.66
CA TRP A 179 17.55 -1.25 3.84
C TRP A 179 18.90 -0.88 4.48
N ASP A 180 18.95 -0.94 5.81
CA ASP A 180 20.20 -0.85 6.55
C ASP A 180 20.53 -2.22 7.17
N PRO A 181 21.53 -2.93 6.64
CA PRO A 181 21.94 -4.23 7.16
C PRO A 181 22.61 -4.15 8.54
N GLU A 182 23.09 -2.97 8.94
CA GLU A 182 23.77 -2.75 10.21
C GLU A 182 22.84 -2.26 11.33
N ASP A 183 21.58 -1.93 11.01
CA ASP A 183 20.59 -1.54 12.01
C ASP A 183 20.32 -2.71 12.97
N PRO A 184 20.59 -2.56 14.28
CA PRO A 184 20.33 -3.60 15.27
C PRO A 184 18.87 -4.06 15.33
N LYS A 185 17.94 -3.16 14.99
CA LYS A 185 16.49 -3.43 14.91
C LYS A 185 16.04 -3.88 13.52
N GLY A 186 16.96 -3.92 12.56
CA GLY A 186 16.63 -4.21 11.16
C GLY A 186 15.94 -5.55 10.95
N LYS A 187 16.31 -6.58 11.73
CA LYS A 187 15.68 -7.92 11.66
C LYS A 187 14.24 -7.95 12.16
N GLU A 188 13.86 -7.03 13.03
CA GLU A 188 12.49 -6.91 13.54
C GLU A 188 11.63 -6.06 12.61
N LYS A 189 12.25 -5.13 11.88
CA LYS A 189 11.59 -4.15 11.03
C LYS A 189 11.47 -4.59 9.56
N PHE A 190 12.41 -5.37 9.05
CA PHE A 190 12.53 -5.69 7.64
C PHE A 190 12.52 -7.20 7.38
N VAL A 191 12.02 -7.60 6.22
CA VAL A 191 12.10 -8.98 5.75
C VAL A 191 13.56 -9.39 5.58
N ASP A 192 13.95 -10.51 6.20
CA ASP A 192 15.31 -11.05 6.15
C ASP A 192 15.57 -11.77 4.81
N ASN A 193 15.89 -11.00 3.78
CA ASN A 193 16.33 -11.49 2.47
C ASN A 193 17.34 -10.53 1.85
N PRO A 194 18.62 -10.57 2.29
CA PRO A 194 19.65 -9.62 1.85
C PRO A 194 19.89 -9.58 0.33
N GLN A 195 19.67 -10.70 -0.37
CA GLN A 195 19.84 -10.73 -1.81
C GLN A 195 18.72 -10.00 -2.53
N ALA A 196 17.47 -10.24 -2.13
CA ALA A 196 16.33 -9.55 -2.71
C ALA A 196 16.39 -8.02 -2.47
N TRP A 197 16.90 -7.60 -1.30
CA TRP A 197 17.15 -6.19 -1.02
C TRP A 197 18.13 -5.60 -2.01
N ARG A 198 19.34 -6.20 -2.15
CA ARG A 198 20.37 -5.72 -3.09
C ARG A 198 19.86 -5.65 -4.52
N ASP A 199 19.21 -6.71 -4.99
CA ASP A 199 18.72 -6.78 -6.37
C ASP A 199 17.64 -5.69 -6.62
N SER A 200 16.76 -5.48 -5.66
CA SER A 200 15.67 -4.49 -5.76
C SER A 200 16.19 -3.06 -5.69
N GLU A 201 17.14 -2.77 -4.79
CA GLU A 201 17.77 -1.46 -4.66
C GLU A 201 18.55 -1.10 -5.92
N GLN A 202 19.28 -2.06 -6.48
CA GLN A 202 20.01 -1.85 -7.73
C GLN A 202 19.07 -1.46 -8.89
N VAL A 203 17.93 -2.13 -9.03
CA VAL A 203 16.95 -1.80 -10.07
C VAL A 203 16.46 -0.36 -9.92
N LEU A 204 16.16 0.10 -8.69
CA LEU A 204 15.71 1.46 -8.46
C LEU A 204 16.81 2.50 -8.73
N GLU A 205 18.07 2.21 -8.37
CA GLU A 205 19.19 3.07 -8.70
C GLU A 205 19.38 3.20 -10.22
N GLU A 206 19.31 2.08 -10.94
CA GLU A 206 19.42 2.08 -12.40
C GLU A 206 18.33 2.94 -13.04
N VAL A 207 17.08 2.84 -12.57
CA VAL A 207 15.97 3.67 -13.08
C VAL A 207 16.23 5.17 -12.85
N LEU A 208 16.62 5.55 -11.63
CA LEU A 208 16.91 6.96 -11.31
C LEU A 208 18.06 7.52 -12.15
N ASN A 209 19.12 6.73 -12.34
CA ASN A 209 20.25 7.12 -13.18
C ASN A 209 19.86 7.24 -14.66
N GLU A 210 19.06 6.29 -15.20
CA GLU A 210 18.59 6.35 -16.59
C GLU A 210 17.67 7.56 -16.85
N LEU A 211 16.92 7.98 -15.84
CA LEU A 211 16.07 9.18 -15.90
C LEU A 211 16.83 10.48 -15.60
N ALA A 212 18.14 10.39 -15.30
CA ALA A 212 18.97 11.52 -14.86
C ALA A 212 18.34 12.31 -13.69
N ILE A 213 17.74 11.59 -12.73
CA ILE A 213 17.15 12.18 -11.53
C ILE A 213 18.16 12.16 -10.41
N ASP A 214 18.48 13.34 -9.88
CA ASP A 214 19.32 13.46 -8.67
C ASP A 214 18.52 12.98 -7.45
N TYR A 215 19.18 12.18 -6.59
CA TYR A 215 18.54 11.63 -5.39
C TYR A 215 19.49 11.57 -4.19
N LYS A 216 18.89 11.62 -3.00
CA LYS A 216 19.56 11.34 -1.72
C LYS A 216 19.28 9.90 -1.31
N VAL A 217 20.22 9.26 -0.61
CA VAL A 217 20.01 7.92 -0.05
C VAL A 217 19.61 8.03 1.41
N GLY A 218 18.50 7.37 1.78
CA GLY A 218 18.04 7.17 3.16
C GLY A 218 18.24 5.72 3.57
N LEU A 219 19.18 5.43 4.46
CA LEU A 219 19.40 4.08 5.00
C LEU A 219 18.40 3.78 6.13
N GLY A 220 17.88 2.56 6.17
CA GLY A 220 16.91 2.12 7.18
C GLY A 220 15.50 2.69 7.00
N GLU A 221 15.22 3.38 5.88
CA GLU A 221 13.94 4.03 5.60
C GLU A 221 13.08 3.27 4.57
N GLY A 222 13.51 2.11 4.10
CA GLY A 222 12.72 1.22 3.26
C GLY A 222 11.41 0.79 3.93
N ALA A 223 10.47 0.27 3.13
CA ALA A 223 9.32 -0.45 3.67
C ALA A 223 9.76 -1.83 4.18
N PHE A 224 8.99 -2.47 5.06
CA PHE A 224 9.39 -3.80 5.57
C PHE A 224 9.55 -4.86 4.48
N TYR A 225 8.90 -4.64 3.33
CA TYR A 225 8.83 -5.56 2.18
C TYR A 225 9.69 -5.16 0.99
N GLY A 226 10.42 -4.02 1.05
CA GLY A 226 11.29 -3.61 -0.05
C GLY A 226 11.69 -2.13 -0.06
N PRO A 227 12.60 -1.74 -0.96
CA PRO A 227 13.05 -0.37 -1.11
C PRO A 227 12.00 0.51 -1.78
N LYS A 228 12.15 1.82 -1.64
CA LYS A 228 11.21 2.80 -2.20
C LYS A 228 11.90 4.08 -2.66
N ILE A 229 11.26 4.74 -3.61
CA ILE A 229 11.58 6.09 -4.05
C ILE A 229 10.51 7.02 -3.45
N ASP A 230 10.94 7.94 -2.60
CA ASP A 230 10.07 8.96 -1.99
C ASP A 230 10.27 10.29 -2.71
N ILE A 231 9.17 10.93 -3.11
CA ILE A 231 9.18 12.30 -3.64
C ILE A 231 8.84 13.23 -2.48
N GLN A 232 9.77 14.10 -2.14
CA GLN A 232 9.69 14.96 -0.98
C GLN A 232 9.57 16.42 -1.37
N PHE A 233 8.72 17.14 -0.68
CA PHE A 233 8.55 18.58 -0.80
C PHE A 233 8.94 19.27 0.51
N SER A 234 9.58 20.42 0.39
CA SER A 234 9.82 21.27 1.54
C SER A 234 8.58 22.11 1.84
N THR A 235 8.04 21.98 3.05
CA THR A 235 6.95 22.84 3.51
C THR A 235 7.45 24.27 3.74
N VAL A 236 6.52 25.20 3.87
CA VAL A 236 6.86 26.61 4.20
C VAL A 236 7.57 26.76 5.55
N THR A 237 7.48 25.78 6.41
CA THR A 237 8.20 25.72 7.71
C THR A 237 9.57 25.07 7.61
N GLY A 238 10.01 24.66 6.40
CA GLY A 238 11.29 23.98 6.16
C GLY A 238 11.32 22.51 6.52
N ARG A 239 10.18 21.89 6.83
CA ARG A 239 10.07 20.42 7.00
C ARG A 239 9.96 19.75 5.64
N GLU A 240 10.59 18.59 5.52
CA GLU A 240 10.44 17.72 4.34
C GLU A 240 9.30 16.73 4.58
N GLU A 241 8.37 16.66 3.64
CA GLU A 241 7.21 15.76 3.68
C GLU A 241 7.16 14.92 2.40
N SER A 242 6.96 13.61 2.55
CA SER A 242 6.78 12.71 1.40
C SER A 242 5.36 12.82 0.87
N VAL A 243 5.22 13.25 -0.38
CA VAL A 243 3.92 13.44 -1.04
C VAL A 243 3.55 12.23 -1.89
N SER A 244 4.53 11.63 -2.54
CA SER A 244 4.35 10.43 -3.37
C SER A 244 5.47 9.44 -3.14
N THR A 245 5.15 8.17 -3.30
CA THR A 245 6.11 7.07 -3.10
C THR A 245 5.89 6.00 -4.16
N VAL A 246 6.98 5.48 -4.71
CA VAL A 246 6.98 4.25 -5.53
C VAL A 246 7.77 3.19 -4.78
N GLN A 247 7.18 2.02 -4.57
CA GLN A 247 7.76 0.97 -3.75
C GLN A 247 7.91 -0.32 -4.57
N LEU A 248 9.01 -1.03 -4.39
CA LEU A 248 9.23 -2.34 -5.00
C LEU A 248 9.05 -3.41 -3.92
N ASP A 249 7.95 -4.14 -4.01
CA ASP A 249 7.60 -5.22 -3.08
C ASP A 249 8.08 -6.56 -3.63
N PHE A 250 9.05 -7.17 -2.95
CA PHE A 250 9.53 -8.50 -3.27
C PHE A 250 9.04 -9.59 -2.30
N ALA A 251 8.32 -9.23 -1.24
CA ALA A 251 8.01 -10.12 -0.12
C ALA A 251 6.53 -10.51 -0.02
N VAL A 252 5.61 -9.54 -0.12
CA VAL A 252 4.18 -9.80 0.12
C VAL A 252 3.54 -10.67 -0.96
N PRO A 253 3.86 -10.55 -2.27
CA PRO A 253 3.34 -11.45 -3.29
C PRO A 253 3.67 -12.93 -3.02
N GLU A 254 4.89 -13.22 -2.58
CA GLU A 254 5.31 -14.58 -2.21
C GLU A 254 4.53 -15.09 -0.99
N ARG A 255 4.42 -14.28 0.06
CA ARG A 255 3.65 -14.63 1.28
C ARG A 255 2.19 -14.90 0.99
N MET A 256 1.61 -14.16 0.05
CA MET A 256 0.23 -14.36 -0.41
C MET A 256 0.08 -15.55 -1.36
N GLY A 257 1.18 -16.19 -1.75
CA GLY A 257 1.19 -17.31 -2.68
C GLY A 257 0.69 -16.91 -4.09
N LEU A 258 0.94 -15.67 -4.51
CA LEU A 258 0.53 -15.21 -5.84
C LEU A 258 1.30 -16.00 -6.90
N LYS A 259 0.57 -16.47 -7.91
CA LYS A 259 1.12 -17.31 -8.98
C LYS A 259 0.62 -16.89 -10.33
N LEU A 260 1.48 -17.04 -11.33
CA LEU A 260 1.10 -16.96 -12.73
C LEU A 260 0.90 -18.36 -13.29
N SER A 261 -0.17 -18.56 -14.03
CA SER A 261 -0.42 -19.79 -14.76
C SER A 261 0.48 -19.86 -16.00
N LEU A 262 1.11 -21.02 -16.20
CA LEU A 262 1.86 -21.30 -17.42
C LEU A 262 0.95 -21.88 -18.53
N ILE A 263 -0.31 -22.21 -18.20
CA ILE A 263 -1.28 -22.77 -19.14
C ILE A 263 -1.97 -21.61 -19.84
N HIS A 264 -2.07 -21.68 -21.16
CA HIS A 264 -2.92 -20.79 -21.94
C HIS A 264 -4.37 -20.98 -21.46
N ILE A 265 -4.91 -19.99 -20.75
CA ILE A 265 -6.35 -19.94 -20.52
C ILE A 265 -6.94 -19.61 -21.90
N SER A 266 -7.53 -20.61 -22.56
CA SER A 266 -8.39 -20.38 -23.71
C SER A 266 -9.48 -19.39 -23.27
N GLU A 267 -9.76 -18.38 -24.11
CA GLU A 267 -10.74 -17.33 -23.85
C GLU A 267 -11.98 -17.90 -23.16
N PRO A 268 -12.44 -17.26 -22.06
CA PRO A 268 -13.71 -17.64 -21.48
C PRO A 268 -14.78 -17.41 -22.57
N THR A 269 -15.44 -18.48 -22.99
CA THR A 269 -16.61 -18.41 -23.84
C THR A 269 -17.58 -17.42 -23.20
N ARG A 270 -17.76 -16.26 -23.83
CA ARG A 270 -18.78 -15.28 -23.42
C ARG A 270 -20.10 -16.02 -23.33
N ARG A 271 -20.57 -16.30 -22.14
CA ARG A 271 -21.98 -16.65 -21.93
C ARG A 271 -22.77 -15.39 -22.21
N ARG A 272 -23.63 -15.50 -23.22
CA ARG A 272 -24.64 -14.49 -23.59
C ARG A 272 -25.65 -14.27 -22.46
#